data_ea72a564713406541e0e76a5703ba364
#
_entry.id   ea72a564713406541e0e76a5703ba364
#
_cell.length_a   1.000
_cell.length_b   1.000
_cell.length_c   1.000
_cell.angle_alpha   90.00
_cell.angle_beta   90.00
_cell.angle_gamma   90.00
#
_symmetry.space_group_name_H-M   'P 1'
#
loop_
_entity.id
_entity.type
_entity.pdbx_description
1 polymer ?
#
loop_
_entity_poly.entity_id
_entity_poly.type
_entity_poly.pdbx_seq_one_letter_code
_entity_poly.pdbx_strand_id
1 'polypeptide(L)'
;YERMNNIAKGAALMTGTSVEIDFMKVSSYGNSTVTSGSVNIILDLMRKDLGRCDILIVEDIIDSGKTLSYLCEYLRLKGAKSVRTCTLLDKPSRREVDFTPDYVGKEIPNEFVVGYGLDYAERFRALPFVGILKPEVYQ
;
A
#
# COMPACT_ATOMS: atom_id res chain seq x y z
N TYR A 1 2.33 -12.25 1.71
CA TYR A 1 3.11 -12.98 0.67
C TYR A 1 2.21 -13.77 -0.28
N GLU A 2 1.33 -14.65 0.20
CA GLU A 2 0.44 -15.44 -0.66
C GLU A 2 -0.46 -14.60 -1.57
N ARG A 3 -1.00 -13.49 -1.08
CA ARG A 3 -1.87 -12.60 -1.87
C ARG A 3 -1.12 -11.92 -3.01
N MET A 4 0.08 -11.45 -2.73
CA MET A 4 0.94 -10.85 -3.76
C MET A 4 1.29 -11.88 -4.85
N ASN A 5 1.59 -13.12 -4.45
CA ASN A 5 1.80 -14.21 -5.38
C ASN A 5 0.56 -14.50 -6.25
N ASN A 6 -0.62 -14.45 -5.67
CA ASN A 6 -1.87 -14.66 -6.42
C ASN A 6 -2.15 -13.54 -7.43
N ILE A 7 -1.89 -12.27 -7.05
CA ILE A 7 -1.99 -11.13 -7.96
C ILE A 7 -0.98 -11.28 -9.11
N ALA A 8 0.27 -11.59 -8.80
CA ALA A 8 1.31 -11.76 -9.81
C ALA A 8 1.03 -12.93 -10.76
N LYS A 9 0.57 -14.07 -10.23
CA LYS A 9 0.16 -15.22 -11.04
C LYS A 9 -1.03 -14.88 -11.94
N GLY A 10 -2.04 -14.20 -11.41
CA GLY A 10 -3.20 -13.75 -12.17
C GLY A 10 -2.80 -12.82 -13.31
N ALA A 11 -1.95 -11.83 -13.05
CA ALA A 11 -1.45 -10.92 -14.07
C ALA A 11 -0.66 -11.65 -15.16
N ALA A 12 0.26 -12.54 -14.77
CA ALA A 12 1.06 -13.31 -15.72
C ALA A 12 0.19 -14.24 -16.60
N LEU A 13 -0.80 -14.92 -16.01
CA LEU A 13 -1.71 -15.79 -16.74
C LEU A 13 -2.60 -15.02 -17.73
N MET A 14 -3.07 -13.84 -17.36
CA MET A 14 -3.97 -13.05 -18.22
C MET A 14 -3.23 -12.30 -19.32
N THR A 15 -2.01 -11.89 -19.11
CA THR A 15 -1.28 -11.02 -20.05
C THR A 15 -0.14 -11.71 -20.79
N GLY A 16 0.27 -12.91 -20.36
CA GLY A 16 1.48 -13.58 -20.86
C GLY A 16 2.78 -12.85 -20.50
N THR A 17 2.71 -11.84 -19.63
CA THR A 17 3.86 -11.03 -19.25
C THR A 17 4.54 -11.62 -18.01
N SER A 18 5.89 -11.64 -18.00
CA SER A 18 6.65 -12.00 -16.80
C SER A 18 6.44 -10.95 -15.71
N VAL A 19 6.06 -11.40 -14.52
CA VAL A 19 5.86 -10.55 -13.34
C VAL A 19 6.86 -10.95 -12.27
N GLU A 20 7.64 -9.98 -11.82
CA GLU A 20 8.55 -10.12 -10.68
C GLU A 20 7.91 -9.48 -9.44
N ILE A 21 8.18 -10.05 -8.27
CA ILE A 21 7.70 -9.52 -6.98
C ILE A 21 8.90 -9.06 -6.18
N ASP A 22 8.81 -7.85 -5.66
CA ASP A 22 9.77 -7.29 -4.71
C ASP A 22 9.00 -6.62 -3.56
N PHE A 23 9.68 -6.34 -2.45
CA PHE A 23 9.07 -5.78 -1.25
C PHE A 23 9.82 -4.55 -0.78
N MET A 24 9.06 -3.52 -0.41
CA MET A 24 9.58 -2.35 0.29
C MET A 24 9.00 -2.30 1.70
N LYS A 25 9.79 -1.84 2.65
CA LYS A 25 9.30 -1.52 3.99
C LYS A 25 9.52 -0.04 4.26
N VAL A 26 8.44 0.65 4.54
CA VAL A 26 8.45 2.06 4.88
C VAL A 26 7.84 2.27 6.26
N SER A 27 8.29 3.28 6.97
CA SER A 27 7.65 3.76 8.20
C SER A 27 7.23 5.21 8.01
N SER A 28 6.00 5.52 8.36
CA SER A 28 5.56 6.90 8.54
C SER A 28 5.81 7.28 10.00
N TYR A 29 6.72 8.22 10.26
CA TYR A 29 6.87 8.80 11.59
C TYR A 29 5.72 9.77 11.85
N GLY A 30 4.73 9.31 12.60
CA GLY A 30 3.69 10.15 13.17
C GLY A 30 3.72 10.01 14.68
N ASN A 31 4.57 10.78 15.36
CA ASN A 31 4.45 11.17 16.78
C ASN A 31 5.68 11.95 17.23
N SER A 32 6.07 13.01 16.56
CA SER A 32 6.85 14.07 17.19
C SER A 32 6.26 15.42 16.77
N THR A 33 6.21 16.31 17.72
CA THR A 33 5.62 17.66 17.67
C THR A 33 6.31 18.62 16.68
N VAL A 34 7.06 18.12 15.71
CA VAL A 34 7.68 18.92 14.65
C VAL A 34 7.33 18.30 13.30
N THR A 35 6.60 19.05 12.55
CA THR A 35 6.09 18.87 11.21
C THR A 35 7.17 18.54 10.19
N SER A 36 7.46 17.30 9.96
CA SER A 36 7.88 16.81 8.65
C SER A 36 7.33 15.39 8.52
N GLY A 37 6.28 15.21 7.76
CA GLY A 37 5.71 13.90 7.41
C GLY A 37 6.69 13.10 6.55
N SER A 38 7.90 12.87 7.05
CA SER A 38 8.93 12.15 6.32
C SER A 38 8.65 10.66 6.40
N VAL A 39 8.38 10.08 5.25
CA VAL A 39 8.36 8.64 5.05
C VAL A 39 9.80 8.16 5.04
N ASN A 40 10.15 7.23 5.92
CA ASN A 40 11.47 6.62 5.95
C ASN A 40 11.44 5.23 5.30
N ILE A 41 12.33 4.99 4.35
CA ILE A 41 12.50 3.69 3.71
C ILE A 41 13.41 2.84 4.59
N ILE A 42 12.83 1.79 5.18
CA ILE A 42 13.56 0.83 6.02
C ILE A 42 14.16 -0.29 5.16
N LEU A 43 13.42 -0.74 4.15
CA LEU A 43 13.84 -1.73 3.17
C LEU A 43 13.50 -1.20 1.78
N ASP A 44 14.52 -1.06 0.95
CA ASP A 44 14.38 -0.62 -0.44
C ASP A 44 14.33 -1.83 -1.39
N LEU A 45 13.95 -1.58 -2.64
CA LEU A 45 13.94 -2.60 -3.68
C LEU A 45 15.33 -3.22 -3.87
N MET A 46 15.35 -4.52 -4.05
CA MET A 46 16.59 -5.24 -4.38
C MET A 46 17.04 -4.91 -5.80
N ARG A 47 16.13 -4.72 -6.72
CA ARG A 47 16.40 -4.35 -8.11
C ARG A 47 16.84 -2.90 -8.20
N LYS A 48 17.98 -2.66 -8.86
CA LYS A 48 18.55 -1.31 -9.06
C LYS A 48 18.24 -0.70 -10.42
N ASP A 49 18.07 -1.52 -11.46
CA ASP A 49 17.71 -1.06 -12.80
C ASP A 49 16.19 -1.04 -12.96
N LEU A 50 15.60 0.12 -12.71
CA LEU A 50 14.15 0.33 -12.82
C LEU A 50 13.74 0.92 -14.18
N GLY A 51 14.68 1.36 -15.00
CA GLY A 51 14.38 2.08 -16.25
C GLY A 51 13.61 1.27 -17.30
N ARG A 52 13.57 -0.06 -17.14
CA ARG A 52 12.79 -0.96 -17.98
C ARG A 52 11.57 -1.55 -17.29
N CYS A 53 11.30 -1.14 -16.04
CA CYS A 53 10.26 -1.72 -15.23
C CYS A 53 9.01 -0.83 -15.23
N ASP A 54 7.89 -1.44 -15.56
CA ASP A 54 6.58 -0.93 -15.24
C ASP A 54 6.23 -1.45 -13.83
N ILE A 55 6.12 -0.54 -12.85
CA ILE A 55 5.95 -0.89 -11.44
C ILE A 55 4.49 -0.73 -11.05
N LEU A 56 3.94 -1.75 -10.41
CA LEU A 56 2.66 -1.69 -9.73
C LEU A 56 2.89 -1.81 -8.22
N ILE A 57 2.65 -0.73 -7.48
CA ILE A 57 2.64 -0.75 -6.02
C ILE A 57 1.30 -1.33 -5.58
N VAL A 58 1.33 -2.35 -4.72
CA VAL A 58 0.11 -2.97 -4.17
C VAL A 58 0.10 -2.78 -2.67
N GLU A 59 -0.99 -2.19 -2.18
CA GLU A 59 -1.24 -1.90 -0.77
C GLU A 59 -2.57 -2.49 -0.31
N ASP A 60 -2.67 -2.78 0.97
CA ASP A 60 -3.91 -3.27 1.57
C ASP A 60 -4.92 -2.14 1.79
N ILE A 61 -4.48 -0.99 2.26
CA ILE A 61 -5.35 0.16 2.56
C ILE A 61 -4.63 1.49 2.33
N ILE A 62 -5.35 2.43 1.77
CA ILE A 62 -4.90 3.82 1.69
C ILE A 62 -5.76 4.71 2.58
N ASP A 63 -5.08 5.45 3.46
CA ASP A 63 -5.65 6.44 4.38
C ASP A 63 -5.28 7.86 3.92
N SER A 64 -4.28 8.47 4.53
CA SER A 64 -3.83 9.84 4.21
C SER A 64 -3.31 10.02 2.78
N GLY A 65 -2.83 8.96 2.15
CA GLY A 65 -2.20 8.98 0.84
C GLY A 65 -0.72 9.39 0.85
N LYS A 66 -0.19 9.90 1.97
CA LYS A 66 1.20 10.38 2.07
C LYS A 66 2.24 9.35 1.68
N THR A 67 2.09 8.13 2.20
CA THR A 67 3.03 7.03 1.95
C THR A 67 3.08 6.66 0.47
N LEU A 68 1.91 6.43 -0.15
CA LEU A 68 1.86 6.06 -1.56
C LEU A 68 2.30 7.19 -2.49
N SER A 69 1.91 8.44 -2.20
CA SER A 69 2.38 9.61 -2.94
C SER A 69 3.91 9.70 -2.92
N TYR A 70 4.51 9.58 -1.74
CA TYR A 70 5.97 9.57 -1.57
C TYR A 70 6.63 8.41 -2.33
N LEU A 71 6.11 7.20 -2.21
CA LEU A 71 6.67 6.02 -2.89
C LEU A 71 6.60 6.15 -4.41
N CYS A 72 5.51 6.68 -4.95
CA CYS A 72 5.37 6.93 -6.38
C CYS A 72 6.44 7.91 -6.88
N GLU A 73 6.63 9.02 -6.17
CA GLU A 73 7.66 9.99 -6.50
C GLU A 73 9.06 9.40 -6.37
N TYR A 74 9.34 8.71 -5.28
CA TYR A 74 10.62 8.04 -5.04
C TYR A 74 11.00 7.08 -6.16
N LEU A 75 10.09 6.21 -6.59
CA LEU A 75 10.35 5.23 -7.65
C LEU A 75 10.50 5.89 -9.02
N ARG A 76 9.76 6.98 -9.29
CA ARG A 76 9.96 7.79 -10.52
C ARG A 76 11.33 8.45 -10.53
N LEU A 77 11.77 9.01 -9.41
CA LEU A 77 13.10 9.60 -9.26
C LEU A 77 14.23 8.55 -9.41
N LYS A 78 13.96 7.31 -9.02
CA LYS A 78 14.85 6.17 -9.26
C LYS A 78 14.87 5.70 -10.73
N GLY A 79 14.10 6.34 -11.56
CA GLY A 79 14.11 6.08 -13.01
C GLY A 79 13.14 4.99 -13.46
N ALA A 80 12.14 4.61 -12.66
CA ALA A 80 11.12 3.64 -13.08
C ALA A 80 10.43 4.12 -14.38
N LYS A 81 10.25 3.19 -15.33
CA LYS A 81 9.61 3.48 -16.61
C LYS A 81 8.16 3.96 -16.43
N SER A 82 7.43 3.32 -15.55
CA SER A 82 6.11 3.76 -15.08
C SER A 82 5.87 3.29 -13.65
N VAL A 83 5.03 4.03 -12.91
CA VAL A 83 4.60 3.67 -11.54
C VAL A 83 3.10 3.85 -11.47
N ARG A 84 2.40 2.78 -11.10
CA ARG A 84 0.98 2.75 -10.84
C ARG A 84 0.72 2.14 -9.46
N THR A 85 -0.48 2.38 -8.95
CA THR A 85 -0.89 1.97 -7.61
C THR A 85 -2.18 1.16 -7.64
N CYS A 86 -2.22 0.12 -6.82
CA CYS A 86 -3.41 -0.70 -6.61
C CYS A 86 -3.62 -0.86 -5.10
N THR A 87 -4.77 -0.48 -4.61
CA THR A 87 -5.14 -0.66 -3.20
C THR A 87 -6.38 -1.53 -3.07
N LEU A 88 -6.38 -2.41 -2.07
CA LEU A 88 -7.57 -3.21 -1.79
C LEU A 88 -8.68 -2.34 -1.20
N LEU A 89 -8.33 -1.48 -0.24
CA LEU A 89 -9.27 -0.59 0.43
C LEU A 89 -8.83 0.87 0.28
N ASP A 90 -9.80 1.75 0.07
CA ASP A 90 -9.58 3.20 0.03
C ASP A 90 -10.51 3.92 1.01
N LYS A 91 -9.94 4.86 1.79
CA LYS A 91 -10.67 5.80 2.64
C LYS A 91 -10.53 7.23 2.11
N PRO A 92 -11.28 7.64 1.10
CA PRO A 92 -11.11 8.97 0.48
C PRO A 92 -11.26 10.14 1.48
N SER A 93 -12.14 9.97 2.48
CA SER A 93 -12.37 10.98 3.52
C SER A 93 -11.18 11.23 4.46
N ARG A 94 -10.19 10.35 4.44
CA ARG A 94 -8.96 10.46 5.24
C ARG A 94 -7.80 11.08 4.47
N ARG A 95 -8.01 11.44 3.20
CA ARG A 95 -6.94 11.94 2.33
C ARG A 95 -6.41 13.28 2.85
N GLU A 96 -5.08 13.37 3.00
CA GLU A 96 -4.38 14.58 3.44
C GLU A 96 -3.50 15.19 2.34
N VAL A 97 -3.32 14.48 1.22
CA VAL A 97 -2.56 14.90 0.04
C VAL A 97 -3.40 14.68 -1.21
N ASP A 98 -3.13 15.44 -2.26
CA ASP A 98 -3.77 15.22 -3.57
C ASP A 98 -3.19 13.96 -4.21
N PHE A 99 -3.79 12.84 -3.88
CA PHE A 99 -3.38 11.52 -4.37
C PHE A 99 -4.59 10.62 -4.58
N THR A 100 -4.71 10.08 -5.78
CA THR A 100 -5.72 9.09 -6.15
C THR A 100 -5.03 7.83 -6.66
N PRO A 101 -5.31 6.66 -6.08
CA PRO A 101 -4.75 5.41 -6.59
C PRO A 101 -5.29 5.10 -8.00
N ASP A 102 -4.47 4.43 -8.83
CA ASP A 102 -4.89 4.04 -10.20
C ASP A 102 -5.97 2.96 -10.18
N TYR A 103 -5.88 2.04 -9.21
CA TYR A 103 -6.82 0.94 -9.07
C TYR A 103 -7.26 0.80 -7.62
N VAL A 104 -8.57 0.71 -7.40
CA VAL A 104 -9.19 0.57 -6.07
C VAL A 104 -10.09 -0.65 -6.07
N GLY A 105 -9.88 -1.54 -5.10
CA GLY A 105 -10.75 -2.67 -4.88
C GLY A 105 -12.10 -2.26 -4.32
N LYS A 106 -12.09 -1.49 -3.21
CA LYS A 106 -13.30 -0.97 -2.57
C LYS A 106 -13.03 0.30 -1.79
N GLU A 107 -13.88 1.30 -2.00
CA GLU A 107 -13.98 2.46 -1.10
C GLU A 107 -14.74 2.08 0.17
N ILE A 108 -14.24 2.54 1.31
CA ILE A 108 -14.83 2.32 2.62
C ILE A 108 -14.95 3.64 3.40
N PRO A 109 -15.90 3.73 4.34
CA PRO A 109 -16.02 4.88 5.23
C PRO A 109 -14.81 4.96 6.18
N ASN A 110 -14.72 6.07 6.94
CA ASN A 110 -13.69 6.27 7.96
C ASN A 110 -13.95 5.42 9.20
N GLU A 111 -13.84 4.10 9.05
CA GLU A 111 -14.00 3.12 10.12
C GLU A 111 -12.67 2.41 10.38
N PHE A 112 -12.46 1.96 11.60
CA PHE A 112 -11.30 1.13 11.93
C PHE A 112 -11.56 -0.30 11.45
N VAL A 113 -10.80 -0.76 10.48
CA VAL A 113 -11.00 -2.08 9.86
C VAL A 113 -9.85 -3.02 10.20
N VAL A 114 -10.19 -4.29 10.41
CA VAL A 114 -9.28 -5.38 10.74
C VAL A 114 -9.61 -6.63 9.93
N GLY A 115 -8.70 -7.56 9.93
CA GLY A 115 -8.86 -8.83 9.21
C GLY A 115 -8.32 -8.76 7.79
N TYR A 116 -8.25 -9.89 7.15
CA TYR A 116 -7.69 -10.01 5.80
C TYR A 116 -6.25 -9.45 5.68
N GLY A 117 -5.45 -9.57 6.76
CA GLY A 117 -4.09 -9.04 6.92
C GLY A 117 -3.98 -7.72 7.67
N LEU A 118 -5.06 -6.93 7.72
CA LEU A 118 -5.14 -5.73 8.54
C LEU A 118 -5.24 -6.10 10.03
N ASP A 119 -4.64 -5.27 10.88
CA ASP A 119 -4.58 -5.54 12.30
C ASP A 119 -4.97 -4.37 13.20
N TYR A 120 -5.21 -4.73 14.45
CA TYR A 120 -5.16 -3.85 15.60
C TYR A 120 -4.25 -4.46 16.66
N ALA A 121 -3.16 -3.77 17.02
CA ALA A 121 -2.17 -4.24 17.98
C ALA A 121 -1.69 -5.68 17.69
N GLU A 122 -1.37 -5.96 16.42
CA GLU A 122 -0.94 -7.25 15.86
C GLU A 122 -1.98 -8.38 15.94
N ARG A 123 -3.22 -8.07 16.31
CA ARG A 123 -4.34 -9.02 16.40
C ARG A 123 -5.24 -8.91 15.15
N PHE A 124 -6.04 -9.93 14.92
CA PHE A 124 -7.10 -10.01 13.91
C PHE A 124 -6.64 -10.19 12.45
N ARG A 125 -5.33 -10.24 12.16
CA ARG A 125 -4.83 -10.41 10.79
C ARG A 125 -5.34 -11.68 10.10
N ALA A 126 -5.56 -12.76 10.87
CA ALA A 126 -5.96 -14.07 10.36
C ALA A 126 -7.46 -14.19 10.00
N LEU A 127 -8.28 -13.17 10.28
CA LEU A 127 -9.69 -13.22 9.90
C LEU A 127 -9.82 -13.29 8.38
N PRO A 128 -10.65 -14.20 7.82
CA PRO A 128 -10.79 -14.39 6.37
C PRO A 128 -11.69 -13.35 5.70
N PHE A 129 -12.02 -12.29 6.40
CA PHE A 129 -12.83 -11.16 5.94
C PHE A 129 -12.28 -9.85 6.51
N VAL A 130 -12.70 -8.73 5.94
CA VAL A 130 -12.49 -7.39 6.51
C VAL A 130 -13.70 -7.06 7.38
N GLY A 131 -13.46 -6.75 8.65
CA GLY A 131 -14.49 -6.35 9.61
C GLY A 131 -14.21 -4.97 10.20
N ILE A 132 -15.26 -4.28 10.63
CA ILE A 132 -15.15 -3.03 11.38
C ILE A 132 -14.91 -3.37 12.85
N LEU A 133 -13.85 -2.80 13.43
CA LEU A 133 -13.56 -2.93 14.85
C LEU A 133 -14.46 -1.98 15.63
N LYS A 134 -15.13 -2.51 16.64
CA LYS A 134 -16.00 -1.67 17.48
C LYS A 134 -15.19 -0.63 18.26
N PRO A 135 -15.68 0.61 18.40
CA PRO A 135 -14.96 1.68 19.11
C PRO A 135 -14.52 1.31 20.52
N GLU A 136 -15.33 0.52 21.25
CA GLU A 136 -15.03 0.10 22.63
C GLU A 136 -13.74 -0.74 22.75
N VAL A 137 -13.18 -1.20 21.63
CA VAL A 137 -11.95 -2.01 21.60
C VAL A 137 -10.70 -1.16 21.51
N TYR A 138 -10.78 0.05 20.95
CA TYR A 138 -9.64 0.89 20.66
C TYR A 138 -9.71 2.33 21.22
N GLN A 139 -10.80 2.66 21.90
CA GLN A 139 -11.01 3.94 22.63
C GLN A 139 -10.75 3.80 24.12
#